data_9014c9fb364c7d463d679a9ed3b058f2
#
_entry.id   9014c9fb364c7d463d679a9ed3b058f2
#
_cell.length_a   1.000
_cell.length_b   1.000
_cell.length_c   1.000
_cell.angle_alpha   90.00
_cell.angle_beta   90.00
_cell.angle_gamma   90.00
#
_symmetry.space_group_name_H-M   'P 1'
#
loop_
_entity.id
_entity.type
_entity.pdbx_description
1 polymer ?
#
loop_
_entity_poly.entity_id
_entity_poly.type
_entity_poly.pdbx_seq_one_letter_code
_entity_poly.pdbx_strand_id
1 'polypeptide(L)'
;MARAPLPIGTWGRIHTRVEKTDEKGRPTSHRAQAKYRDHDGKTRPVSAFGKTKTAAETNLLKKLKDRARASQAGELTAMHRIRQAIEIWEEKFAELVAGGQRSPSSLDTYRRSIRNHVLPALGEVRIGEATTPRIDSVISEIKKRAGAPTARTSRSIISGVMGLAVRYGAITVNPVREVDRIEHDTKKLPRALTAEEVQLLRKHLRTDERAVRADLPDLVTFMLGTGVRIGEALAVLWSQADLDTGKVKITHTVVRITGEGLLRKTTKSRAGQRELGLPDWTLAILRARFAAGARLDEPIFADTLGGFRDPSHVRRSLREALAPVGSTARRDLGLSLRAARRESAMTRKDVAQALDWPLTKIELIETGRTKVDRELATTLLRAYNIRDDEAATLLAQVDQAAAPAPSDTLAWITSHAFRKTTATVLDNDGQTARQIADHLGQARVSMTQDTYLDRKSPNPSATQALQRAFEDPDLP
;
A
#
# COMPACT_ATOMS: atom_id res chain seq x y z
N MET A 1 -36.50 13.59 -46.59
CA MET A 1 -35.73 13.37 -45.35
C MET A 1 -34.30 12.92 -45.73
N ALA A 2 -33.26 13.54 -45.22
CA ALA A 2 -31.89 13.13 -45.46
C ALA A 2 -31.63 11.79 -44.76
N ARG A 3 -31.02 10.85 -45.46
CA ARG A 3 -30.68 9.52 -44.93
C ARG A 3 -29.66 9.65 -43.81
N ALA A 4 -29.92 9.02 -42.65
CA ALA A 4 -28.98 9.03 -41.54
C ALA A 4 -27.59 8.58 -41.99
N PRO A 5 -26.52 9.25 -41.53
CA PRO A 5 -25.15 8.86 -41.89
C PRO A 5 -24.80 7.48 -41.31
N LEU A 6 -23.94 6.73 -41.98
CA LEU A 6 -23.43 5.44 -41.47
C LEU A 6 -22.80 5.66 -40.10
N PRO A 7 -22.90 4.71 -39.16
CA PRO A 7 -22.10 4.75 -37.93
C PRO A 7 -20.60 4.79 -38.23
N ILE A 8 -19.82 5.49 -37.41
CA ILE A 8 -18.36 5.57 -37.58
C ILE A 8 -17.76 4.15 -37.48
N GLY A 9 -16.77 3.83 -38.34
CA GLY A 9 -16.12 2.52 -38.35
C GLY A 9 -16.93 1.42 -39.05
N THR A 10 -18.03 1.78 -39.71
CA THR A 10 -18.89 0.86 -40.46
C THR A 10 -18.96 1.17 -41.93
N TRP A 11 -19.51 0.24 -42.68
CA TRP A 11 -19.68 0.37 -44.16
C TRP A 11 -21.11 0.10 -44.56
N GLY A 12 -21.47 0.68 -45.69
CA GLY A 12 -22.76 0.50 -46.33
C GLY A 12 -22.81 -0.77 -47.18
N ARG A 13 -23.89 -0.87 -47.96
CA ARG A 13 -24.12 -2.00 -48.90
C ARG A 13 -22.94 -2.16 -49.87
N ILE A 14 -22.50 -3.43 -50.08
CA ILE A 14 -21.47 -3.80 -51.03
C ILE A 14 -22.14 -3.89 -52.42
N HIS A 15 -21.55 -3.23 -53.39
CA HIS A 15 -21.95 -3.29 -54.78
C HIS A 15 -20.82 -3.93 -55.61
N THR A 16 -21.17 -4.87 -56.48
CA THR A 16 -20.23 -5.55 -57.38
C THR A 16 -20.59 -5.28 -58.81
N ARG A 17 -19.55 -5.07 -59.66
CA ARG A 17 -19.68 -4.94 -61.10
C ARG A 17 -18.54 -5.68 -61.78
N VAL A 18 -18.78 -6.06 -63.08
CA VAL A 18 -17.74 -6.57 -63.95
C VAL A 18 -16.77 -5.43 -64.25
N GLU A 19 -15.48 -5.65 -64.14
CA GLU A 19 -14.43 -4.65 -64.40
C GLU A 19 -13.67 -4.95 -65.68
N LYS A 20 -13.45 -6.23 -66.01
CA LYS A 20 -12.81 -6.65 -67.25
C LYS A 20 -13.49 -7.88 -67.84
N THR A 21 -13.54 -7.94 -69.17
CA THR A 21 -14.01 -9.10 -69.95
C THR A 21 -12.90 -9.57 -70.89
N ASP A 22 -12.93 -10.86 -71.31
CA ASP A 22 -12.08 -11.40 -72.36
C ASP A 22 -12.63 -11.00 -73.79
N GLU A 23 -11.90 -11.39 -74.83
CA GLU A 23 -12.31 -11.17 -76.21
C GLU A 23 -13.64 -11.84 -76.58
N LYS A 24 -14.10 -12.80 -75.81
CA LYS A 24 -15.37 -13.51 -75.93
C LYS A 24 -16.49 -12.96 -75.09
N GLY A 25 -16.25 -11.78 -74.39
CA GLY A 25 -17.23 -11.10 -73.53
C GLY A 25 -17.43 -11.77 -72.18
N ARG A 26 -16.59 -12.75 -71.76
CA ARG A 26 -16.70 -13.39 -70.48
C ARG A 26 -15.99 -12.61 -69.40
N PRO A 27 -16.61 -12.41 -68.22
CA PRO A 27 -16.00 -11.66 -67.10
C PRO A 27 -14.69 -12.27 -66.61
N THR A 28 -13.60 -11.55 -66.65
CA THR A 28 -12.27 -11.97 -66.13
C THR A 28 -11.90 -11.30 -64.83
N SER A 29 -12.55 -10.18 -64.50
CA SER A 29 -12.35 -9.47 -63.24
C SER A 29 -13.63 -8.76 -62.78
N HIS A 30 -13.90 -8.85 -61.47
CA HIS A 30 -15.00 -8.18 -60.81
C HIS A 30 -14.44 -7.17 -59.82
N ARG A 31 -15.12 -6.02 -59.67
CA ARG A 31 -14.84 -5.01 -58.67
C ARG A 31 -15.99 -4.96 -57.66
N ALA A 32 -15.68 -5.14 -56.38
CA ALA A 32 -16.58 -4.89 -55.25
C ALA A 32 -16.25 -3.52 -54.63
N GLN A 33 -17.26 -2.74 -54.24
CA GLN A 33 -17.11 -1.42 -53.68
C GLN A 33 -18.17 -1.19 -52.59
N ALA A 34 -17.76 -0.54 -51.47
CA ALA A 34 -18.64 -0.04 -50.43
C ALA A 34 -18.20 1.35 -49.96
N LYS A 35 -19.13 2.13 -49.42
CA LYS A 35 -18.82 3.38 -48.71
C LYS A 35 -18.49 3.04 -47.28
N TYR A 36 -17.33 3.44 -46.77
CA TYR A 36 -16.86 3.25 -45.38
C TYR A 36 -16.81 4.62 -44.70
N ARG A 37 -17.38 4.75 -43.48
CA ARG A 37 -17.26 5.97 -42.71
C ARG A 37 -16.08 5.83 -41.75
N ASP A 38 -15.03 6.60 -42.04
CA ASP A 38 -13.79 6.64 -41.24
C ASP A 38 -14.03 7.30 -39.88
N HIS A 39 -13.07 7.12 -38.95
CA HIS A 39 -13.13 7.69 -37.59
C HIS A 39 -13.04 9.22 -37.54
N ASP A 40 -12.57 9.85 -38.66
CA ASP A 40 -12.64 11.31 -38.84
C ASP A 40 -14.04 11.82 -39.25
N GLY A 41 -15.04 10.93 -39.26
CA GLY A 41 -16.42 11.23 -39.64
C GLY A 41 -16.68 11.32 -41.14
N LYS A 42 -15.64 11.25 -41.99
CA LYS A 42 -15.77 11.33 -43.46
C LYS A 42 -16.05 9.97 -44.07
N THR A 43 -16.95 9.94 -45.04
CA THR A 43 -17.29 8.71 -45.79
C THR A 43 -16.49 8.62 -47.07
N ARG A 44 -15.73 7.52 -47.21
CA ARG A 44 -14.86 7.25 -48.37
C ARG A 44 -15.23 5.96 -49.05
N PRO A 45 -15.11 5.88 -50.43
CA PRO A 45 -15.30 4.61 -51.11
C PRO A 45 -14.08 3.69 -50.91
N VAL A 46 -14.34 2.41 -50.63
CA VAL A 46 -13.33 1.34 -50.55
C VAL A 46 -13.67 0.30 -51.59
N SER A 47 -12.70 -0.18 -52.36
CA SER A 47 -12.91 -1.19 -53.39
C SER A 47 -11.84 -2.28 -53.35
N ALA A 48 -12.23 -3.46 -53.83
CA ALA A 48 -11.34 -4.61 -54.05
C ALA A 48 -11.73 -5.34 -55.34
N PHE A 49 -10.79 -6.09 -55.88
CA PHE A 49 -10.95 -6.85 -57.12
C PHE A 49 -10.85 -8.35 -56.87
N GLY A 50 -11.45 -9.17 -57.71
CA GLY A 50 -11.38 -10.60 -57.69
C GLY A 50 -11.73 -11.22 -59.01
N LYS A 51 -11.25 -12.43 -59.31
CA LYS A 51 -11.57 -13.15 -60.54
C LYS A 51 -13.05 -13.53 -60.67
N THR A 52 -13.74 -13.67 -59.54
CA THR A 52 -15.18 -13.91 -59.45
C THR A 52 -15.85 -12.83 -58.59
N LYS A 53 -17.16 -12.69 -58.67
CA LYS A 53 -17.96 -11.80 -57.85
C LYS A 53 -17.73 -12.07 -56.37
N THR A 54 -17.81 -13.33 -55.96
CA THR A 54 -17.59 -13.78 -54.57
C THR A 54 -16.18 -13.47 -54.09
N ALA A 55 -15.15 -13.70 -54.93
CA ALA A 55 -13.77 -13.38 -54.56
C ALA A 55 -13.56 -11.87 -54.37
N ALA A 56 -14.16 -11.01 -55.19
CA ALA A 56 -14.11 -9.57 -55.06
C ALA A 56 -14.78 -9.11 -53.74
N GLU A 57 -15.95 -9.66 -53.42
CA GLU A 57 -16.67 -9.38 -52.16
C GLU A 57 -15.86 -9.82 -50.93
N THR A 58 -15.29 -11.01 -50.94
CA THR A 58 -14.44 -11.54 -49.84
C THR A 58 -13.20 -10.65 -49.63
N ASN A 59 -12.53 -10.28 -50.71
CA ASN A 59 -11.38 -9.37 -50.67
C ASN A 59 -11.75 -7.99 -50.13
N LEU A 60 -12.91 -7.45 -50.51
CA LEU A 60 -13.41 -6.18 -49.99
C LEU A 60 -13.73 -6.27 -48.50
N LEU A 61 -14.43 -7.33 -48.08
CA LEU A 61 -14.74 -7.57 -46.65
C LEU A 61 -13.49 -7.65 -45.80
N LYS A 62 -12.45 -8.38 -46.27
CA LYS A 62 -11.15 -8.42 -45.61
C LYS A 62 -10.57 -7.00 -45.47
N LYS A 63 -10.52 -6.24 -46.56
CA LYS A 63 -9.99 -4.86 -46.58
C LYS A 63 -10.76 -3.91 -45.68
N LEU A 64 -12.10 -4.03 -45.60
CA LEU A 64 -12.95 -3.24 -44.71
C LEU A 64 -12.74 -3.61 -43.23
N LYS A 65 -12.62 -4.89 -42.94
CA LYS A 65 -12.29 -5.38 -41.59
C LYS A 65 -10.88 -4.93 -41.15
N ASP A 66 -9.89 -5.02 -42.03
CA ASP A 66 -8.53 -4.55 -41.75
C ASP A 66 -8.48 -3.03 -41.55
N ARG A 67 -9.27 -2.26 -42.32
CA ARG A 67 -9.39 -0.80 -42.16
C ARG A 67 -10.07 -0.43 -40.84
N ALA A 68 -11.11 -1.16 -40.44
CA ALA A 68 -11.75 -1.00 -39.13
C ALA A 68 -10.79 -1.31 -37.99
N ARG A 69 -9.91 -2.32 -38.17
CA ARG A 69 -8.86 -2.66 -37.19
C ARG A 69 -7.70 -1.66 -37.21
N ALA A 70 -7.25 -1.20 -38.39
CA ALA A 70 -6.13 -0.27 -38.54
C ALA A 70 -6.44 1.12 -37.98
N SER A 71 -7.69 1.56 -38.02
CA SER A 71 -8.12 2.82 -37.39
C SER A 71 -8.22 2.71 -35.85
N GLN A 72 -8.22 1.49 -35.31
CA GLN A 72 -8.05 1.16 -33.91
C GLN A 72 -6.59 0.74 -33.56
N ALA A 73 -5.66 0.81 -34.53
CA ALA A 73 -4.25 0.47 -34.32
C ALA A 73 -3.58 1.55 -33.44
N GLY A 74 -3.48 1.27 -32.19
CA GLY A 74 -3.06 2.13 -31.07
C GLY A 74 -4.05 2.10 -29.93
N GLU A 75 -5.26 1.60 -30.11
CA GLU A 75 -6.29 1.50 -29.08
C GLU A 75 -6.45 0.06 -28.57
N LEU A 76 -6.77 -0.07 -27.29
CA LEU A 76 -7.09 -1.36 -26.68
C LEU A 76 -8.35 -1.95 -27.32
N THR A 77 -8.33 -3.26 -27.57
CA THR A 77 -9.50 -4.03 -28.04
C THR A 77 -9.77 -5.18 -27.08
N ALA A 78 -10.94 -5.80 -27.18
CA ALA A 78 -11.29 -6.99 -26.39
C ALA A 78 -10.30 -8.16 -26.55
N MET A 79 -9.55 -8.20 -27.65
CA MET A 79 -8.57 -9.25 -27.96
C MET A 79 -7.19 -9.03 -27.34
N HIS A 80 -6.89 -7.79 -26.88
CA HIS A 80 -5.65 -7.49 -26.18
C HIS A 80 -5.63 -8.18 -24.81
N ARG A 81 -4.45 -8.53 -24.34
CA ARG A 81 -4.25 -9.11 -23.00
C ARG A 81 -4.33 -7.99 -21.95
N ILE A 82 -4.76 -8.35 -20.75
CA ILE A 82 -4.81 -7.41 -19.60
C ILE A 82 -3.44 -6.83 -19.30
N ARG A 83 -2.34 -7.56 -19.50
CA ARG A 83 -0.96 -7.07 -19.39
C ARG A 83 -0.75 -5.77 -20.19
N GLN A 84 -1.17 -5.72 -21.45
CA GLN A 84 -1.03 -4.54 -22.31
C GLN A 84 -1.87 -3.35 -21.81
N ALA A 85 -3.06 -3.64 -21.30
CA ALA A 85 -3.88 -2.60 -20.67
C ALA A 85 -3.28 -2.09 -19.35
N ILE A 86 -2.60 -2.94 -18.58
CA ILE A 86 -1.87 -2.55 -17.36
C ILE A 86 -0.71 -1.62 -17.71
N GLU A 87 0.07 -1.91 -18.73
CA GLU A 87 1.19 -1.07 -19.18
C GLU A 87 0.72 0.35 -19.50
N ILE A 88 -0.31 0.48 -20.34
CA ILE A 88 -0.89 1.79 -20.70
C ILE A 88 -1.49 2.50 -19.46
N TRP A 89 -2.14 1.75 -18.59
CA TRP A 89 -2.74 2.31 -17.37
C TRP A 89 -1.67 2.80 -16.40
N GLU A 90 -0.56 2.07 -16.28
CA GLU A 90 0.57 2.42 -15.41
C GLU A 90 1.28 3.68 -15.90
N GLU A 91 1.52 3.81 -17.22
CA GLU A 91 2.07 5.01 -17.84
C GLU A 91 1.20 6.24 -17.55
N LYS A 92 -0.10 6.14 -17.80
CA LYS A 92 -1.05 7.23 -17.48
C LYS A 92 -1.11 7.57 -15.99
N PHE A 93 -0.98 6.57 -15.13
CA PHE A 93 -0.92 6.81 -13.69
C PHE A 93 0.39 7.50 -13.30
N ALA A 94 1.51 7.15 -13.94
CA ALA A 94 2.80 7.81 -13.74
C ALA A 94 2.78 9.27 -14.20
N GLU A 95 2.11 9.58 -15.31
CA GLU A 95 1.88 10.97 -15.76
C GLU A 95 1.11 11.79 -14.70
N LEU A 96 0.06 11.19 -14.10
CA LEU A 96 -0.69 11.84 -13.02
C LEU A 96 0.18 12.06 -11.75
N VAL A 97 1.15 11.18 -11.52
CA VAL A 97 2.12 11.35 -10.43
C VAL A 97 3.09 12.47 -10.75
N ALA A 98 3.64 12.52 -11.97
CA ALA A 98 4.53 13.58 -12.41
C ALA A 98 3.84 14.97 -12.38
N GLY A 99 2.55 15.02 -12.72
CA GLY A 99 1.71 16.22 -12.62
C GLY A 99 1.25 16.57 -11.19
N GLY A 100 1.72 15.85 -10.14
CA GLY A 100 1.36 16.10 -8.73
C GLY A 100 -0.07 15.71 -8.33
N GLN A 101 -0.88 15.16 -9.24
CA GLN A 101 -2.27 14.78 -8.97
C GLN A 101 -2.38 13.48 -8.17
N ARG A 102 -1.36 12.65 -8.20
CA ARG A 102 -1.25 11.37 -7.49
C ARG A 102 0.06 11.26 -6.72
N SER A 103 0.08 10.43 -5.68
CA SER A 103 1.28 10.25 -4.86
C SER A 103 2.23 9.22 -5.48
N PRO A 104 3.56 9.49 -5.54
CA PRO A 104 4.56 8.52 -5.93
C PRO A 104 4.47 7.20 -5.14
N SER A 105 4.21 7.27 -3.83
CA SER A 105 4.03 6.08 -2.98
C SER A 105 2.83 5.22 -3.37
N SER A 106 1.79 5.81 -3.99
CA SER A 106 0.66 5.05 -4.52
C SER A 106 1.06 4.26 -5.76
N LEU A 107 1.83 4.88 -6.65
CA LEU A 107 2.37 4.21 -7.84
C LEU A 107 3.27 3.02 -7.44
N ASP A 108 4.19 3.23 -6.49
CA ASP A 108 5.06 2.15 -5.97
C ASP A 108 4.24 1.00 -5.38
N THR A 109 3.21 1.30 -4.59
CA THR A 109 2.30 0.29 -4.04
C THR A 109 1.55 -0.46 -5.14
N TYR A 110 1.08 0.25 -6.17
CA TYR A 110 0.38 -0.36 -7.29
C TYR A 110 1.30 -1.23 -8.13
N ARG A 111 2.51 -0.77 -8.47
CA ARG A 111 3.54 -1.56 -9.17
C ARG A 111 3.85 -2.86 -8.46
N ARG A 112 4.00 -2.82 -7.14
CA ARG A 112 4.24 -4.01 -6.32
C ARG A 112 3.05 -4.96 -6.36
N SER A 113 1.82 -4.46 -6.24
CA SER A 113 0.61 -5.27 -6.30
C SER A 113 0.38 -5.85 -7.70
N ILE A 114 0.64 -5.08 -8.75
CA ILE A 114 0.59 -5.54 -10.15
C ILE A 114 1.54 -6.71 -10.35
N ARG A 115 2.81 -6.55 -10.00
CA ARG A 115 3.86 -7.56 -10.20
C ARG A 115 3.58 -8.84 -9.42
N ASN A 116 3.18 -8.70 -8.16
CA ASN A 116 3.09 -9.86 -7.25
C ASN A 116 1.73 -10.56 -7.29
N HIS A 117 0.67 -9.90 -7.75
CA HIS A 117 -0.69 -10.42 -7.62
C HIS A 117 -1.51 -10.34 -8.90
N VAL A 118 -1.56 -9.18 -9.58
CA VAL A 118 -2.47 -8.97 -10.72
C VAL A 118 -1.95 -9.61 -11.99
N LEU A 119 -0.68 -9.37 -12.36
CA LEU A 119 -0.07 -9.94 -13.57
C LEU A 119 0.00 -11.47 -13.54
N PRO A 120 0.40 -12.13 -12.43
CA PRO A 120 0.40 -13.57 -12.38
C PRO A 120 -0.98 -14.21 -12.56
N ALA A 121 -2.05 -13.51 -12.12
CA ALA A 121 -3.41 -14.05 -12.15
C ALA A 121 -4.19 -13.70 -13.43
N LEU A 122 -3.97 -12.51 -14.00
CA LEU A 122 -4.80 -11.98 -15.09
C LEU A 122 -3.99 -11.50 -16.31
N GLY A 123 -2.67 -11.43 -16.23
CA GLY A 123 -1.85 -10.81 -17.28
C GLY A 123 -2.03 -11.42 -18.67
N GLU A 124 -2.23 -12.72 -18.76
CA GLU A 124 -2.41 -13.46 -20.01
C GLU A 124 -3.88 -13.54 -20.47
N VAL A 125 -4.83 -13.16 -19.62
CA VAL A 125 -6.27 -13.16 -19.94
C VAL A 125 -6.55 -12.02 -20.91
N ARG A 126 -7.40 -12.25 -21.92
CA ARG A 126 -7.86 -11.20 -22.83
C ARG A 126 -8.87 -10.29 -22.13
N ILE A 127 -8.87 -9.02 -22.50
CA ILE A 127 -9.78 -8.01 -21.93
C ILE A 127 -11.24 -8.47 -22.03
N GLY A 128 -11.64 -9.02 -23.19
CA GLY A 128 -13.00 -9.52 -23.41
C GLY A 128 -13.35 -10.81 -22.62
N GLU A 129 -12.35 -11.52 -22.09
CA GLU A 129 -12.52 -12.73 -21.29
C GLU A 129 -12.54 -12.44 -19.76
N ALA A 130 -12.26 -11.21 -19.37
CA ALA A 130 -12.24 -10.77 -17.98
C ALA A 130 -13.66 -10.54 -17.44
N THR A 131 -14.40 -11.62 -17.25
CA THR A 131 -15.77 -11.60 -16.71
C THR A 131 -15.77 -11.32 -15.21
N THR A 132 -16.91 -10.82 -14.68
CA THR A 132 -17.11 -10.58 -13.25
C THR A 132 -16.78 -11.81 -12.40
N PRO A 133 -17.28 -13.05 -12.70
CA PRO A 133 -16.95 -14.23 -11.90
C PRO A 133 -15.45 -14.55 -11.88
N ARG A 134 -14.74 -14.37 -13.00
CA ARG A 134 -13.30 -14.59 -13.06
C ARG A 134 -12.53 -13.62 -12.19
N ILE A 135 -12.88 -12.33 -12.26
CA ILE A 135 -12.25 -11.28 -11.45
C ILE A 135 -12.53 -11.49 -9.97
N ASP A 136 -13.77 -11.85 -9.62
CA ASP A 136 -14.16 -12.12 -8.25
C ASP A 136 -13.38 -13.30 -7.66
N SER A 137 -13.25 -14.39 -8.40
CA SER A 137 -12.41 -15.55 -8.02
C SER A 137 -10.95 -15.15 -7.76
N VAL A 138 -10.35 -14.34 -8.65
CA VAL A 138 -8.97 -13.87 -8.49
C VAL A 138 -8.82 -12.98 -7.25
N ILE A 139 -9.75 -12.05 -7.02
CA ILE A 139 -9.72 -11.16 -5.85
C ILE A 139 -9.89 -11.97 -4.56
N SER A 140 -10.77 -12.97 -4.54
CA SER A 140 -10.98 -13.89 -3.42
C SER A 140 -9.72 -14.70 -3.11
N GLU A 141 -9.01 -15.20 -4.13
CA GLU A 141 -7.76 -15.92 -3.97
C GLU A 141 -6.64 -15.00 -3.42
N ILE A 142 -6.54 -13.76 -3.93
CA ILE A 142 -5.60 -12.77 -3.39
C ILE A 142 -5.94 -12.47 -1.92
N LYS A 143 -7.23 -12.36 -1.56
CA LYS A 143 -7.67 -12.15 -0.16
C LYS A 143 -7.22 -13.29 0.74
N LYS A 144 -7.39 -14.55 0.32
CA LYS A 144 -6.96 -15.74 1.09
C LYS A 144 -5.43 -15.76 1.29
N ARG A 145 -4.67 -15.52 0.23
CA ARG A 145 -3.20 -15.64 0.24
C ARG A 145 -2.47 -14.45 0.84
N ALA A 146 -2.93 -13.22 0.57
CA ALA A 146 -2.22 -11.98 0.89
C ALA A 146 -3.01 -11.00 1.78
N GLY A 147 -4.22 -11.37 2.19
CA GLY A 147 -5.07 -10.61 3.09
C GLY A 147 -5.94 -9.54 2.41
N ALA A 148 -6.95 -9.09 3.13
CA ALA A 148 -7.95 -8.14 2.65
C ALA A 148 -7.38 -6.78 2.17
N PRO A 149 -6.36 -6.16 2.80
CA PRO A 149 -5.78 -4.91 2.30
C PRO A 149 -5.16 -5.05 0.91
N THR A 150 -4.43 -6.15 0.66
CA THR A 150 -3.81 -6.44 -0.64
C THR A 150 -4.88 -6.68 -1.71
N ALA A 151 -5.91 -7.45 -1.37
CA ALA A 151 -7.03 -7.70 -2.28
C ALA A 151 -7.78 -6.41 -2.65
N ARG A 152 -7.99 -5.48 -1.70
CA ARG A 152 -8.58 -4.16 -1.98
C ARG A 152 -7.72 -3.34 -2.93
N THR A 153 -6.41 -3.32 -2.73
CA THR A 153 -5.48 -2.64 -3.63
C THR A 153 -5.54 -3.24 -5.03
N SER A 154 -5.48 -4.58 -5.14
CA SER A 154 -5.57 -5.30 -6.42
C SER A 154 -6.91 -5.03 -7.12
N ARG A 155 -8.04 -5.04 -6.39
CA ARG A 155 -9.37 -4.70 -6.93
C ARG A 155 -9.40 -3.27 -7.50
N SER A 156 -8.79 -2.31 -6.80
CA SER A 156 -8.70 -0.92 -7.28
C SER A 156 -7.90 -0.80 -8.56
N ILE A 157 -6.80 -1.53 -8.68
CA ILE A 157 -5.96 -1.56 -9.88
C ILE A 157 -6.74 -2.19 -11.04
N ILE A 158 -7.31 -3.38 -10.84
CA ILE A 158 -8.08 -4.09 -11.87
C ILE A 158 -9.25 -3.21 -12.33
N SER A 159 -9.95 -2.54 -11.40
CA SER A 159 -11.03 -1.61 -11.73
C SER A 159 -10.54 -0.43 -12.57
N GLY A 160 -9.36 0.12 -12.26
CA GLY A 160 -8.73 1.20 -13.03
C GLY A 160 -8.37 0.77 -14.45
N VAL A 161 -7.77 -0.41 -14.60
CA VAL A 161 -7.38 -1.02 -15.88
C VAL A 161 -8.60 -1.34 -16.73
N MET A 162 -9.63 -2.00 -16.16
CA MET A 162 -10.86 -2.30 -16.88
C MET A 162 -11.67 -1.02 -17.21
N GLY A 163 -11.61 0.01 -16.35
CA GLY A 163 -12.15 1.33 -16.65
C GLY A 163 -11.43 2.03 -17.81
N LEU A 164 -10.12 1.81 -17.95
CA LEU A 164 -9.37 2.24 -19.13
C LEU A 164 -9.87 1.50 -20.37
N ALA A 165 -10.03 0.19 -20.32
CA ALA A 165 -10.53 -0.63 -21.41
C ALA A 165 -11.94 -0.18 -21.89
N VAL A 166 -12.82 0.25 -20.97
CA VAL A 166 -14.12 0.86 -21.32
C VAL A 166 -13.91 2.17 -22.06
N ARG A 167 -13.05 3.07 -21.61
CA ARG A 167 -12.79 4.35 -22.27
C ARG A 167 -12.19 4.21 -23.66
N TYR A 168 -11.48 3.11 -23.91
CA TYR A 168 -10.92 2.77 -25.23
C TYR A 168 -11.89 1.95 -26.12
N GLY A 169 -13.10 1.67 -25.62
CA GLY A 169 -14.11 0.92 -26.38
C GLY A 169 -13.85 -0.59 -26.49
N ALA A 170 -12.86 -1.11 -25.75
CA ALA A 170 -12.53 -2.54 -25.76
C ALA A 170 -13.65 -3.40 -25.14
N ILE A 171 -14.33 -2.87 -24.14
CA ILE A 171 -15.52 -3.44 -23.48
C ILE A 171 -16.53 -2.36 -23.19
N THR A 172 -17.79 -2.73 -23.04
CA THR A 172 -18.90 -1.79 -22.80
C THR A 172 -19.10 -1.47 -21.32
N VAL A 173 -18.79 -2.41 -20.43
CA VAL A 173 -19.02 -2.31 -18.99
C VAL A 173 -17.76 -2.77 -18.25
N ASN A 174 -17.43 -2.10 -17.15
CA ASN A 174 -16.34 -2.51 -16.27
C ASN A 174 -16.81 -3.68 -15.38
N PRO A 175 -16.27 -4.90 -15.58
CA PRO A 175 -16.73 -6.09 -14.86
C PRO A 175 -16.42 -6.09 -13.37
N VAL A 176 -15.59 -5.16 -12.89
CA VAL A 176 -15.24 -5.04 -11.45
C VAL A 176 -16.35 -4.35 -10.65
N ARG A 177 -17.32 -3.70 -11.31
CA ARG A 177 -18.39 -2.98 -10.62
C ARG A 177 -19.24 -3.90 -9.75
N GLU A 178 -19.56 -5.07 -10.28
CA GLU A 178 -20.43 -6.07 -9.65
C GLU A 178 -19.65 -7.09 -8.81
N VAL A 179 -18.33 -6.93 -8.66
CA VAL A 179 -17.52 -7.75 -7.76
C VAL A 179 -17.81 -7.34 -6.32
N ASP A 180 -17.98 -8.32 -5.44
CA ASP A 180 -18.27 -8.12 -4.04
C ASP A 180 -17.31 -7.16 -3.34
N ARG A 181 -17.85 -6.40 -2.38
CA ARG A 181 -17.01 -5.54 -1.55
C ARG A 181 -16.22 -6.39 -0.57
N ILE A 182 -14.93 -6.12 -0.49
CA ILE A 182 -14.08 -6.75 0.51
C ILE A 182 -14.34 -6.03 1.84
N GLU A 183 -15.04 -6.72 2.74
CA GLU A 183 -15.33 -6.21 4.07
C GLU A 183 -14.07 -5.84 4.84
N HIS A 184 -14.20 -4.85 5.72
CA HIS A 184 -13.15 -4.51 6.66
C HIS A 184 -13.21 -5.50 7.82
N ASP A 185 -12.06 -6.05 8.19
CA ASP A 185 -11.95 -6.78 9.44
C ASP A 185 -12.04 -5.77 10.59
N THR A 186 -13.23 -5.67 11.18
CA THR A 186 -13.54 -4.73 12.27
C THR A 186 -12.92 -5.14 13.61
N LYS A 187 -12.32 -6.34 13.69
CA LYS A 187 -11.86 -6.94 14.95
C LYS A 187 -10.60 -6.30 15.54
N LYS A 188 -9.91 -5.39 14.83
CA LYS A 188 -8.68 -4.76 15.31
C LYS A 188 -8.66 -3.26 15.03
N LEU A 189 -9.56 -2.52 15.65
CA LEU A 189 -9.41 -1.07 15.70
C LEU A 189 -8.19 -0.74 16.58
N PRO A 190 -7.27 0.14 16.11
CA PRO A 190 -6.17 0.60 16.95
C PRO A 190 -6.75 1.29 18.19
N ARG A 191 -6.39 0.83 19.38
CA ARG A 191 -6.76 1.52 20.63
C ARG A 191 -5.76 2.62 20.98
N ALA A 192 -6.14 3.54 21.83
CA ALA A 192 -5.25 4.50 22.45
C ALA A 192 -4.45 3.82 23.60
N LEU A 193 -3.29 4.36 23.94
CA LEU A 193 -2.56 4.00 25.15
C LEU A 193 -3.25 4.65 26.37
N THR A 194 -3.26 3.94 27.48
CA THR A 194 -3.60 4.54 28.80
C THR A 194 -2.44 5.41 29.30
N ALA A 195 -2.67 6.20 30.34
CA ALA A 195 -1.62 7.02 30.97
C ALA A 195 -0.49 6.12 31.51
N GLU A 196 -0.83 5.00 32.13
CA GLU A 196 0.12 4.01 32.68
C GLU A 196 0.95 3.37 31.56
N GLU A 197 0.31 3.03 30.43
CA GLU A 197 1.02 2.49 29.27
C GLU A 197 1.98 3.52 28.66
N VAL A 198 1.62 4.80 28.62
CA VAL A 198 2.53 5.87 28.16
C VAL A 198 3.73 6.00 29.08
N GLN A 199 3.53 5.97 30.40
CA GLN A 199 4.65 6.00 31.38
C GLN A 199 5.55 4.77 31.24
N LEU A 200 4.97 3.58 31.16
CA LEU A 200 5.70 2.33 30.97
C LEU A 200 6.50 2.33 29.65
N LEU A 201 5.89 2.77 28.57
CA LEU A 201 6.52 2.93 27.26
C LEU A 201 7.73 3.88 27.32
N ARG A 202 7.56 5.06 27.90
CA ARG A 202 8.65 6.04 28.04
C ARG A 202 9.79 5.50 28.89
N LYS A 203 9.49 4.84 30.00
CA LYS A 203 10.50 4.19 30.86
C LYS A 203 11.24 3.12 30.07
N HIS A 204 10.51 2.22 29.42
CA HIS A 204 11.10 1.12 28.63
C HIS A 204 12.02 1.65 27.51
N LEU A 205 11.57 2.60 26.71
CA LEU A 205 12.38 3.15 25.60
C LEU A 205 13.65 3.86 26.07
N ARG A 206 13.65 4.46 27.28
CA ARG A 206 14.83 5.12 27.86
C ARG A 206 15.86 4.12 28.41
N THR A 207 15.43 2.94 28.82
CA THR A 207 16.30 1.91 29.41
C THR A 207 16.75 0.85 28.41
N ASP A 208 16.05 0.69 27.29
CA ASP A 208 16.44 -0.24 26.23
C ASP A 208 17.53 0.40 25.35
N GLU A 209 18.74 -0.15 25.41
CA GLU A 209 19.88 0.38 24.65
C GLU A 209 19.65 0.40 23.14
N ARG A 210 18.86 -0.55 22.60
CA ARG A 210 18.54 -0.60 21.16
C ARG A 210 17.61 0.55 20.80
N ALA A 211 16.62 0.84 21.67
CA ALA A 211 15.72 1.97 21.49
C ALA A 211 16.48 3.31 21.57
N VAL A 212 17.40 3.44 22.52
CA VAL A 212 18.25 4.63 22.68
C VAL A 212 19.14 4.81 21.47
N ARG A 213 19.86 3.78 21.01
CA ARG A 213 20.68 3.83 19.79
C ARG A 213 19.88 4.15 18.54
N ALA A 214 18.61 3.74 18.50
CA ALA A 214 17.69 4.03 17.41
C ALA A 214 16.96 5.38 17.59
N ASP A 215 17.35 6.21 18.56
CA ASP A 215 16.77 7.53 18.85
C ASP A 215 15.23 7.50 18.92
N LEU A 216 14.68 6.47 19.57
CA LEU A 216 13.24 6.28 19.72
C LEU A 216 12.63 7.05 20.90
N PRO A 217 13.30 7.23 22.05
CA PRO A 217 12.71 7.88 23.21
C PRO A 217 12.17 9.28 22.89
N ASP A 218 13.01 10.13 22.29
CA ASP A 218 12.67 11.51 21.95
C ASP A 218 11.68 11.59 20.78
N LEU A 219 11.88 10.76 19.75
CA LEU A 219 10.95 10.69 18.60
C LEU A 219 9.54 10.28 19.05
N VAL A 220 9.41 9.26 19.89
CA VAL A 220 8.11 8.82 20.41
C VAL A 220 7.49 9.90 21.30
N THR A 221 8.29 10.57 22.11
CA THR A 221 7.83 11.69 22.94
C THR A 221 7.32 12.84 22.07
N PHE A 222 8.04 13.20 21.01
CA PHE A 222 7.58 14.21 20.05
C PHE A 222 6.27 13.78 19.35
N MET A 223 6.16 12.53 18.94
CA MET A 223 4.96 12.01 18.30
C MET A 223 3.74 11.97 19.24
N LEU A 224 3.93 11.71 20.52
CA LEU A 224 2.87 11.77 21.54
C LEU A 224 2.43 13.19 21.82
N GLY A 225 3.37 14.16 21.87
CA GLY A 225 3.07 15.57 22.13
C GLY A 225 2.42 16.32 20.96
N THR A 226 2.55 15.81 19.74
CA THR A 226 2.08 16.47 18.52
C THR A 226 1.02 15.70 17.73
N GLY A 227 0.88 14.40 17.96
CA GLY A 227 -0.01 13.53 17.18
C GLY A 227 0.36 13.40 15.70
N VAL A 228 1.56 13.82 15.29
CA VAL A 228 2.00 13.75 13.88
C VAL A 228 2.22 12.31 13.41
N ARG A 229 2.14 12.11 12.09
CA ARG A 229 2.51 10.81 11.50
C ARG A 229 4.04 10.63 11.54
N ILE A 230 4.52 9.41 11.64
CA ILE A 230 5.98 9.14 11.69
C ILE A 230 6.73 9.77 10.50
N GLY A 231 6.17 9.75 9.29
CA GLY A 231 6.80 10.39 8.14
C GLY A 231 6.79 11.92 8.23
N GLU A 232 5.82 12.52 8.92
CA GLU A 232 5.77 13.95 9.22
C GLU A 232 6.83 14.27 10.29
N ALA A 233 6.90 13.51 11.39
CA ALA A 233 7.91 13.69 12.43
C ALA A 233 9.34 13.68 11.89
N LEU A 234 9.64 12.71 11.02
CA LEU A 234 10.96 12.54 10.40
C LEU A 234 11.27 13.57 9.31
N ALA A 235 10.29 14.36 8.87
CA ALA A 235 10.46 15.39 7.84
C ALA A 235 10.67 16.79 8.41
N VAL A 236 10.48 17.01 9.72
CA VAL A 236 10.61 18.33 10.34
C VAL A 236 12.07 18.72 10.43
N LEU A 237 12.39 19.90 9.91
CA LEU A 237 13.72 20.51 10.05
C LEU A 237 13.75 21.42 11.31
N TRP A 238 14.93 21.68 11.84
CA TRP A 238 15.10 22.61 12.94
C TRP A 238 14.60 24.01 12.61
N SER A 239 14.77 24.49 11.38
CA SER A 239 14.21 25.77 10.91
C SER A 239 12.69 25.88 10.95
N GLN A 240 11.99 24.77 11.18
CA GLN A 240 10.53 24.71 11.30
C GLN A 240 10.05 24.67 12.76
N ALA A 241 10.97 24.57 13.73
CA ALA A 241 10.69 24.61 15.16
C ALA A 241 11.10 25.96 15.75
N ASP A 242 10.15 26.67 16.30
CA ASP A 242 10.38 27.84 17.11
C ASP A 242 10.45 27.42 18.57
N LEU A 243 11.67 27.32 19.08
CA LEU A 243 11.92 26.86 20.46
C LEU A 243 11.64 27.93 21.50
N ASP A 244 11.55 29.23 21.13
CA ASP A 244 11.23 30.32 22.02
C ASP A 244 9.73 30.36 22.29
N THR A 245 8.92 30.31 21.25
CA THR A 245 7.45 30.32 21.38
C THR A 245 6.83 28.93 21.54
N GLY A 246 7.64 27.86 21.49
CA GLY A 246 7.16 26.48 21.65
C GLY A 246 6.25 26.00 20.52
N LYS A 247 6.56 26.35 19.27
CA LYS A 247 5.75 25.99 18.10
C LYS A 247 6.54 25.19 17.07
N VAL A 248 5.84 24.34 16.31
CA VAL A 248 6.43 23.58 15.21
C VAL A 248 5.53 23.59 13.97
N LYS A 249 6.12 23.82 12.80
CA LYS A 249 5.43 23.80 11.50
C LYS A 249 5.57 22.44 10.83
N ILE A 250 4.46 21.77 10.60
CA ILE A 250 4.38 20.50 9.89
C ILE A 250 3.98 20.79 8.45
N THR A 251 4.90 20.66 7.52
CA THR A 251 4.72 20.98 6.09
C THR A 251 5.03 19.85 5.14
N HIS A 252 5.86 18.89 5.58
CA HIS A 252 6.39 17.82 4.74
C HIS A 252 6.23 16.45 5.39
N THR A 253 6.46 15.43 4.60
CA THR A 253 6.56 14.03 5.04
C THR A 253 7.68 13.33 4.29
N VAL A 254 8.40 12.43 4.96
CA VAL A 254 9.39 11.55 4.34
C VAL A 254 8.70 10.26 3.91
N VAL A 255 8.95 9.84 2.68
CA VAL A 255 8.50 8.57 2.11
C VAL A 255 9.67 7.89 1.41
N ARG A 256 9.69 6.56 1.38
CA ARG A 256 10.61 5.80 0.54
C ARG A 256 9.92 5.42 -0.77
N ILE A 257 10.59 5.65 -1.88
CA ILE A 257 10.16 5.26 -3.23
C ILE A 257 11.19 4.27 -3.77
N THR A 258 10.71 3.15 -4.30
CA THR A 258 11.58 2.13 -4.89
C THR A 258 12.33 2.72 -6.10
N GLY A 259 13.66 2.60 -6.09
CA GLY A 259 14.54 3.16 -7.13
C GLY A 259 14.95 4.63 -6.92
N GLU A 260 14.19 5.43 -6.16
CA GLU A 260 14.49 6.85 -5.93
C GLU A 260 15.06 7.13 -4.52
N GLY A 261 14.86 6.20 -3.57
CA GLY A 261 15.33 6.37 -2.20
C GLY A 261 14.34 7.10 -1.29
N LEU A 262 14.85 7.92 -0.37
CA LEU A 262 14.04 8.73 0.54
C LEU A 262 13.69 10.07 -0.11
N LEU A 263 12.40 10.37 -0.16
CA LEU A 263 11.88 11.61 -0.69
C LEU A 263 11.19 12.42 0.43
N ARG A 264 11.64 13.66 0.65
CA ARG A 264 10.91 14.66 1.45
C ARG A 264 9.96 15.41 0.54
N LYS A 265 8.67 15.23 0.73
CA LYS A 265 7.63 15.87 -0.07
C LYS A 265 6.63 16.62 0.80
N THR A 266 5.93 17.59 0.23
CA THR A 266 4.84 18.31 0.91
C THR A 266 3.73 17.34 1.34
N THR A 267 3.01 17.68 2.40
CA THR A 267 1.87 16.89 2.87
C THR A 267 0.77 16.82 1.80
N LYS A 268 0.02 15.71 1.79
CA LYS A 268 -0.94 15.37 0.72
C LYS A 268 -2.08 16.37 0.55
N SER A 269 -2.42 17.13 1.60
CA SER A 269 -3.53 18.06 1.60
C SER A 269 -3.12 19.37 2.29
N ARG A 270 -3.82 20.45 1.97
CA ARG A 270 -3.63 21.76 2.65
C ARG A 270 -3.83 21.65 4.17
N ALA A 271 -4.77 20.83 4.63
CA ALA A 271 -4.98 20.55 6.05
C ALA A 271 -3.78 19.83 6.71
N GLY A 272 -2.93 19.15 5.93
CA GLY A 272 -1.70 18.54 6.44
C GLY A 272 -0.62 19.58 6.79
N GLN A 273 -0.68 20.78 6.22
CA GLN A 273 0.21 21.89 6.56
C GLN A 273 -0.40 22.66 7.72
N ARG A 274 0.26 22.62 8.87
CA ARG A 274 -0.24 23.19 10.11
C ARG A 274 0.89 23.60 11.06
N GLU A 275 0.61 24.51 11.94
CA GLU A 275 1.46 24.85 13.07
C GLU A 275 0.86 24.25 14.34
N LEU A 276 1.70 23.65 15.18
CA LEU A 276 1.31 23.00 16.42
C LEU A 276 2.06 23.62 17.58
N GLY A 277 1.37 23.87 18.69
CA GLY A 277 1.99 24.14 19.97
C GLY A 277 2.62 22.88 20.56
N LEU A 278 3.76 23.02 21.18
CA LEU A 278 4.49 21.95 21.84
C LEU A 278 4.22 21.98 23.35
N PRO A 279 3.80 20.87 23.95
CA PRO A 279 3.81 20.77 25.41
C PRO A 279 5.21 21.00 25.98
N ASP A 280 5.33 21.57 27.19
CA ASP A 280 6.61 21.93 27.81
C ASP A 280 7.60 20.77 27.89
N TRP A 281 7.10 19.57 28.18
CA TRP A 281 7.93 18.36 28.24
C TRP A 281 8.44 17.90 26.86
N THR A 282 7.77 18.24 25.75
CA THR A 282 8.26 18.03 24.38
C THR A 282 9.26 19.12 24.01
N LEU A 283 8.96 20.37 24.35
CA LEU A 283 9.83 21.52 24.09
C LEU A 283 11.18 21.37 24.81
N ALA A 284 11.18 20.92 26.07
CA ALA A 284 12.40 20.66 26.84
C ALA A 284 13.33 19.67 26.14
N ILE A 285 12.79 18.58 25.58
CA ILE A 285 13.56 17.60 24.82
C ILE A 285 14.15 18.24 23.55
N LEU A 286 13.37 19.01 22.81
CA LEU A 286 13.88 19.68 21.60
C LEU A 286 14.96 20.71 21.91
N ARG A 287 14.81 21.48 22.99
CA ARG A 287 15.86 22.43 23.45
C ARG A 287 17.15 21.71 23.80
N ALA A 288 17.08 20.60 24.53
CA ALA A 288 18.26 19.80 24.87
C ALA A 288 18.96 19.24 23.63
N ARG A 289 18.17 18.74 22.65
CA ARG A 289 18.71 18.25 21.38
C ARG A 289 19.36 19.35 20.54
N PHE A 290 18.74 20.53 20.49
CA PHE A 290 19.28 21.66 19.73
C PHE A 290 20.61 22.15 20.34
N ALA A 291 20.67 22.24 21.66
CA ALA A 291 21.88 22.62 22.38
C ALA A 291 23.06 21.64 22.20
N ALA A 292 22.80 20.39 21.78
CA ALA A 292 23.82 19.40 21.46
C ALA A 292 24.53 19.65 20.12
N GLY A 293 24.23 20.74 19.39
CA GLY A 293 24.96 21.15 18.17
C GLY A 293 24.18 20.93 16.88
N ALA A 294 22.87 21.02 16.90
CA ALA A 294 22.03 20.88 15.71
C ALA A 294 22.12 22.08 14.75
N ARG A 295 21.93 21.82 13.44
CA ARG A 295 21.89 22.86 12.39
C ARG A 295 20.46 23.10 11.93
N LEU A 296 20.12 24.32 11.53
CA LEU A 296 18.78 24.70 11.14
C LEU A 296 18.24 23.97 9.89
N ASP A 297 19.12 23.55 9.00
CA ASP A 297 18.83 22.86 7.76
C ASP A 297 18.72 21.31 7.93
N GLU A 298 19.03 20.80 9.11
CA GLU A 298 18.95 19.37 9.41
C GLU A 298 17.58 18.93 9.95
N PRO A 299 17.21 17.66 9.74
CA PRO A 299 16.05 17.07 10.40
C PRO A 299 16.20 17.06 11.93
N ILE A 300 15.14 17.30 12.67
CA ILE A 300 15.15 17.17 14.16
C ILE A 300 15.56 15.76 14.58
N PHE A 301 15.12 14.75 13.83
CA PHE A 301 15.43 13.34 14.05
C PHE A 301 16.25 12.81 12.86
N ALA A 302 17.46 13.33 12.72
CA ALA A 302 18.39 12.95 11.66
C ALA A 302 18.89 11.50 11.82
N ASP A 303 19.40 10.94 10.74
CA ASP A 303 20.23 9.73 10.79
C ASP A 303 21.67 10.07 11.24
N THR A 304 22.53 9.08 11.31
CA THR A 304 23.93 9.25 11.74
C THR A 304 24.78 10.11 10.81
N LEU A 305 24.28 10.42 9.60
CA LEU A 305 24.93 11.24 8.59
C LEU A 305 24.28 12.63 8.46
N GLY A 306 23.33 12.98 9.33
CA GLY A 306 22.57 14.23 9.26
C GLY A 306 21.41 14.22 8.27
N GLY A 307 21.11 13.09 7.64
CA GLY A 307 20.07 12.93 6.63
C GLY A 307 18.71 12.52 7.20
N PHE A 308 17.72 12.35 6.29
CA PHE A 308 16.40 11.87 6.67
C PHE A 308 16.41 10.38 6.98
N ARG A 309 15.71 9.98 8.03
CA ARG A 309 15.53 8.57 8.42
C ARG A 309 14.39 7.92 7.63
N ASP A 310 14.57 6.64 7.28
CA ASP A 310 13.52 5.84 6.66
C ASP A 310 12.41 5.49 7.65
N PRO A 311 11.16 5.93 7.41
CA PRO A 311 10.03 5.60 8.27
C PRO A 311 9.80 4.09 8.44
N SER A 312 10.21 3.27 7.46
CA SER A 312 10.07 1.81 7.53
C SER A 312 11.09 1.19 8.47
N HIS A 313 12.33 1.71 8.46
CA HIS A 313 13.36 1.30 9.40
C HIS A 313 12.99 1.71 10.83
N VAL A 314 12.56 2.95 11.03
CA VAL A 314 12.12 3.43 12.36
C VAL A 314 10.96 2.60 12.90
N ARG A 315 9.95 2.25 12.07
CA ARG A 315 8.87 1.34 12.50
C ARG A 315 9.37 -0.06 12.84
N ARG A 316 10.41 -0.53 12.16
CA ARG A 316 11.04 -1.82 12.47
C ARG A 316 11.74 -1.75 13.82
N SER A 317 12.59 -0.73 14.04
CA SER A 317 13.28 -0.54 15.31
C SER A 317 12.30 -0.38 16.48
N LEU A 318 11.20 0.38 16.30
CA LEU A 318 10.15 0.50 17.31
C LEU A 318 9.50 -0.85 17.62
N ARG A 319 9.18 -1.66 16.61
CA ARG A 319 8.61 -2.99 16.80
C ARG A 319 9.59 -3.93 17.49
N GLU A 320 10.87 -3.83 17.17
CA GLU A 320 11.92 -4.62 17.79
C GLU A 320 12.15 -4.23 19.25
N ALA A 321 12.14 -2.95 19.57
CA ALA A 321 12.24 -2.45 20.94
C ALA A 321 11.02 -2.83 21.81
N LEU A 322 9.82 -2.87 21.21
CA LEU A 322 8.57 -3.22 21.91
C LEU A 322 8.21 -4.72 21.79
N ALA A 323 9.04 -5.50 21.12
CA ALA A 323 8.81 -6.93 21.01
C ALA A 323 8.92 -7.57 22.41
N PRO A 324 8.07 -8.56 22.74
CA PRO A 324 8.22 -9.33 23.96
C PRO A 324 9.66 -9.84 24.10
N VAL A 325 10.21 -9.77 25.29
CA VAL A 325 11.60 -10.21 25.57
C VAL A 325 11.83 -11.61 24.99
N GLY A 326 10.84 -12.51 25.09
CA GLY A 326 10.90 -13.83 24.49
C GLY A 326 11.02 -13.86 22.95
N SER A 327 10.51 -12.86 22.21
CA SER A 327 10.70 -12.80 20.74
C SER A 327 12.07 -12.25 20.38
N THR A 328 12.62 -11.33 21.14
CA THR A 328 13.98 -10.82 20.98
C THR A 328 14.98 -11.91 21.37
N ALA A 329 14.81 -12.55 22.53
CA ALA A 329 15.63 -13.67 22.96
C ALA A 329 15.57 -14.85 21.98
N ARG A 330 14.40 -15.14 21.38
CA ARG A 330 14.29 -16.16 20.31
C ARG A 330 15.07 -15.79 19.05
N ARG A 331 15.11 -14.52 18.68
CA ARG A 331 15.92 -14.05 17.54
C ARG A 331 17.41 -14.16 17.87
N ASP A 332 17.82 -13.71 19.06
CA ASP A 332 19.21 -13.78 19.50
C ASP A 332 19.67 -15.23 19.60
N LEU A 333 18.85 -16.13 20.15
CA LEU A 333 19.07 -17.57 20.11
C LEU A 333 19.20 -18.11 18.68
N GLY A 334 18.32 -17.70 17.78
CA GLY A 334 18.39 -18.10 16.37
C GLY A 334 19.68 -17.66 15.68
N LEU A 335 20.18 -16.46 16.00
CA LEU A 335 21.49 -15.97 15.53
C LEU A 335 22.62 -16.78 16.12
N SER A 336 22.59 -17.11 17.42
CA SER A 336 23.59 -17.95 18.09
C SER A 336 23.61 -19.37 17.50
N LEU A 337 22.45 -19.99 17.28
CA LEU A 337 22.35 -21.31 16.64
C LEU A 337 22.88 -21.27 15.19
N ARG A 338 22.66 -20.18 14.46
CA ARG A 338 23.22 -19.99 13.12
C ARG A 338 24.74 -19.82 13.15
N ALA A 339 25.28 -19.11 14.13
CA ALA A 339 26.73 -18.97 14.31
C ALA A 339 27.36 -20.34 14.59
N ALA A 340 26.85 -21.06 15.58
CA ALA A 340 27.28 -22.40 15.95
C ALA A 340 27.26 -23.39 14.76
N ARG A 341 26.20 -23.41 13.95
CA ARG A 341 26.18 -24.21 12.74
C ARG A 341 27.27 -23.84 11.75
N ARG A 342 27.57 -22.55 11.59
CA ARG A 342 28.62 -22.08 10.65
C ARG A 342 30.02 -22.42 11.13
N GLU A 343 30.26 -22.32 12.42
CA GLU A 343 31.51 -22.75 13.05
C GLU A 343 31.77 -24.25 12.88
N SER A 344 30.71 -25.03 12.87
CA SER A 344 30.75 -26.47 12.52
C SER A 344 30.86 -26.75 11.01
N ALA A 345 31.09 -25.72 10.18
CA ALA A 345 31.19 -25.82 8.72
C ALA A 345 29.97 -26.46 8.00
N MET A 346 28.79 -26.51 8.64
CA MET A 346 27.60 -27.11 8.08
C MET A 346 26.74 -26.09 7.33
N THR A 347 26.16 -26.51 6.20
CA THR A 347 25.11 -25.75 5.52
C THR A 347 23.73 -26.10 6.15
N ARG A 348 22.73 -25.25 5.89
CA ARG A 348 21.35 -25.58 6.30
C ARG A 348 20.84 -26.89 5.68
N LYS A 349 21.31 -27.21 4.47
CA LYS A 349 20.95 -28.43 3.76
C LYS A 349 21.52 -29.66 4.46
N ASP A 350 22.75 -29.59 4.92
CA ASP A 350 23.41 -30.69 5.64
C ASP A 350 22.68 -31.01 6.92
N VAL A 351 22.28 -29.98 7.70
CA VAL A 351 21.51 -30.13 8.92
C VAL A 351 20.10 -30.68 8.63
N ALA A 352 19.44 -30.18 7.59
CA ALA A 352 18.12 -30.64 7.20
C ALA A 352 18.15 -32.13 6.80
N GLN A 353 19.20 -32.55 6.09
CA GLN A 353 19.43 -33.94 5.72
C GLN A 353 19.78 -34.81 6.93
N ALA A 354 20.68 -34.36 7.81
CA ALA A 354 21.10 -35.10 8.98
C ALA A 354 19.97 -35.38 9.98
N LEU A 355 18.99 -34.45 10.08
CA LEU A 355 17.87 -34.54 11.00
C LEU A 355 16.56 -34.99 10.34
N ASP A 356 16.57 -35.25 9.04
CA ASP A 356 15.34 -35.50 8.24
C ASP A 356 14.27 -34.43 8.43
N TRP A 357 14.69 -33.15 8.41
CA TRP A 357 13.82 -32.01 8.60
C TRP A 357 13.68 -31.20 7.30
N PRO A 358 12.52 -30.55 7.08
CA PRO A 358 12.39 -29.58 6.01
C PRO A 358 13.39 -28.41 6.18
N LEU A 359 14.03 -27.99 5.08
CA LEU A 359 14.95 -26.86 5.06
C LEU A 359 14.35 -25.60 5.66
N THR A 360 13.07 -25.36 5.41
CA THR A 360 12.29 -24.25 5.97
C THR A 360 12.21 -24.26 7.49
N LYS A 361 12.25 -25.45 8.14
CA LYS A 361 12.26 -25.54 9.61
C LYS A 361 13.55 -24.98 10.18
N ILE A 362 14.70 -25.30 9.59
CA ILE A 362 15.99 -24.76 10.02
C ILE A 362 16.02 -23.23 9.83
N GLU A 363 15.50 -22.73 8.69
CA GLU A 363 15.44 -21.29 8.43
C GLU A 363 14.56 -20.55 9.44
N LEU A 364 13.40 -21.09 9.80
CA LEU A 364 12.49 -20.51 10.77
C LEU A 364 13.10 -20.49 12.18
N ILE A 365 13.88 -21.52 12.57
CA ILE A 365 14.61 -21.57 13.82
C ILE A 365 15.71 -20.49 13.85
N GLU A 366 16.58 -20.43 12.85
CA GLU A 366 17.69 -19.47 12.78
C GLU A 366 17.23 -18.01 12.64
N THR A 367 16.00 -17.78 12.23
CA THR A 367 15.40 -16.45 12.17
C THR A 367 14.56 -16.09 13.40
N GLY A 368 14.49 -16.98 14.41
CA GLY A 368 13.71 -16.80 15.63
C GLY A 368 12.19 -16.79 15.42
N ARG A 369 11.71 -17.29 14.29
CA ARG A 369 10.28 -17.35 13.94
C ARG A 369 9.58 -18.57 14.52
N THR A 370 10.33 -19.58 14.94
CA THR A 370 9.82 -20.79 15.58
C THR A 370 10.31 -20.82 17.03
N LYS A 371 9.44 -21.23 17.94
CA LYS A 371 9.81 -21.49 19.33
C LYS A 371 10.73 -22.71 19.36
N VAL A 372 11.85 -22.61 20.04
CA VAL A 372 12.81 -23.69 20.27
C VAL A 372 12.72 -24.06 21.73
N ASP A 373 12.35 -25.29 22.02
CA ASP A 373 12.42 -25.88 23.36
C ASP A 373 13.78 -26.54 23.55
N ARG A 374 14.01 -27.01 24.79
CA ARG A 374 15.30 -27.60 25.19
C ARG A 374 15.62 -28.91 24.43
N GLU A 375 14.61 -29.70 24.12
CA GLU A 375 14.75 -30.96 23.37
C GLU A 375 15.16 -30.69 21.92
N LEU A 376 14.47 -29.76 21.25
CA LEU A 376 14.77 -29.34 19.89
C LEU A 376 16.18 -28.72 19.79
N ALA A 377 16.55 -27.87 20.77
CA ALA A 377 17.88 -27.28 20.84
C ALA A 377 18.95 -28.36 21.02
N THR A 378 18.77 -29.29 21.94
CA THR A 378 19.72 -30.40 22.20
C THR A 378 19.92 -31.23 20.91
N THR A 379 18.87 -31.50 20.16
CA THR A 379 18.92 -32.22 18.90
C THR A 379 19.77 -31.46 17.86
N LEU A 380 19.59 -30.15 17.75
CA LEU A 380 20.38 -29.29 16.85
C LEU A 380 21.86 -29.25 17.27
N LEU A 381 22.13 -29.03 18.55
CA LEU A 381 23.49 -28.90 19.09
C LEU A 381 24.29 -30.21 18.90
N ARG A 382 23.64 -31.37 19.06
CA ARG A 382 24.23 -32.66 18.72
C ARG A 382 24.55 -32.79 17.22
N ALA A 383 23.63 -32.39 16.38
CA ALA A 383 23.86 -32.40 14.92
C ALA A 383 25.01 -31.46 14.51
N TYR A 384 25.22 -30.34 15.21
CA TYR A 384 26.34 -29.41 14.99
C TYR A 384 27.65 -29.92 15.60
N ASN A 385 27.64 -30.99 16.38
CA ASN A 385 28.81 -31.54 17.08
C ASN A 385 29.53 -30.49 17.98
N ILE A 386 28.74 -29.73 18.75
CA ILE A 386 29.20 -28.64 19.61
C ILE A 386 29.70 -29.20 20.93
N ARG A 387 30.75 -28.57 21.51
CA ARG A 387 31.30 -28.94 22.79
C ARG A 387 30.31 -28.67 23.93
N ASP A 388 30.41 -29.44 25.02
CA ASP A 388 29.44 -29.41 26.11
C ASP A 388 29.37 -28.04 26.82
N ASP A 389 30.49 -27.32 26.94
CA ASP A 389 30.56 -25.99 27.57
C ASP A 389 29.80 -24.94 26.75
N GLU A 390 29.97 -24.99 25.44
CA GLU A 390 29.30 -24.12 24.50
C GLU A 390 27.81 -24.49 24.35
N ALA A 391 27.50 -25.77 24.33
CA ALA A 391 26.12 -26.28 24.34
C ALA A 391 25.36 -25.85 25.59
N ALA A 392 25.98 -25.85 26.75
CA ALA A 392 25.40 -25.37 27.99
C ALA A 392 25.01 -23.89 27.92
N THR A 393 25.87 -23.06 27.33
CA THR A 393 25.61 -21.64 27.11
C THR A 393 24.41 -21.41 26.19
N LEU A 394 24.31 -22.16 25.10
CA LEU A 394 23.18 -22.07 24.14
C LEU A 394 21.88 -22.58 24.77
N LEU A 395 21.94 -23.65 25.61
CA LEU A 395 20.76 -24.13 26.32
C LEU A 395 20.26 -23.15 27.39
N ALA A 396 21.14 -22.37 28.02
CA ALA A 396 20.72 -21.28 28.90
C ALA A 396 19.97 -20.16 28.13
N GLN A 397 20.41 -19.87 26.90
CA GLN A 397 19.67 -18.95 26.03
C GLN A 397 18.28 -19.51 25.61
N VAL A 398 18.15 -20.81 25.45
CA VAL A 398 16.85 -21.47 25.22
C VAL A 398 15.89 -21.24 26.37
N ASP A 399 16.35 -21.46 27.59
CA ASP A 399 15.55 -21.26 28.81
C ASP A 399 15.12 -19.78 28.95
N GLN A 400 16.03 -18.87 28.68
CA GLN A 400 15.72 -17.44 28.63
C GLN A 400 14.69 -17.08 27.53
N ALA A 401 14.81 -17.68 26.34
CA ALA A 401 13.87 -17.48 25.22
C ALA A 401 12.50 -18.13 25.48
N ALA A 402 12.41 -19.13 26.36
CA ALA A 402 11.18 -19.79 26.73
C ALA A 402 10.42 -19.09 27.87
N ALA A 403 11.10 -18.25 28.68
CA ALA A 403 10.49 -17.52 29.78
C ALA A 403 9.32 -16.62 29.32
N PRO A 404 8.19 -16.59 30.05
CA PRO A 404 7.11 -15.65 29.75
C PRO A 404 7.60 -14.22 29.96
N ALA A 405 7.46 -13.38 28.94
CA ALA A 405 7.91 -12.00 28.99
C ALA A 405 6.95 -11.12 29.80
N PRO A 406 7.42 -10.25 30.69
CA PRO A 406 6.59 -9.29 31.41
C PRO A 406 5.95 -8.21 30.50
N SER A 407 6.30 -8.16 29.21
CA SER A 407 6.02 -7.02 28.32
C SER A 407 5.10 -7.30 27.14
N ASP A 408 4.25 -8.31 27.18
CA ASP A 408 3.17 -8.48 26.18
C ASP A 408 2.24 -7.24 26.12
N THR A 409 2.28 -6.41 27.16
CA THR A 409 1.50 -5.18 27.29
C THR A 409 1.82 -4.11 26.23
N LEU A 410 3.06 -4.04 25.73
CA LEU A 410 3.49 -3.00 24.80
C LEU A 410 3.65 -3.47 23.34
N ALA A 411 3.65 -4.78 23.08
CA ALA A 411 3.93 -5.36 21.77
C ALA A 411 2.93 -4.98 20.66
N TRP A 412 1.72 -4.61 21.03
CA TRP A 412 0.66 -4.17 20.11
C TRP A 412 0.88 -2.74 19.58
N ILE A 413 1.74 -1.96 20.25
CA ILE A 413 1.92 -0.54 19.94
C ILE A 413 2.60 -0.36 18.59
N THR A 414 2.02 0.50 17.77
CA THR A 414 2.57 0.95 16.50
C THR A 414 2.71 2.46 16.50
N SER A 415 3.47 3.02 15.57
CA SER A 415 3.59 4.47 15.42
C SER A 415 2.24 5.19 15.22
N HIS A 416 1.20 4.47 14.79
CA HIS A 416 -0.14 5.03 14.64
C HIS A 416 -0.91 5.09 15.95
N ALA A 417 -0.56 4.24 16.92
CA ALA A 417 -1.16 4.25 18.25
C ALA A 417 -0.87 5.58 18.97
N PHE A 418 0.30 6.20 18.79
CA PHE A 418 0.63 7.50 19.38
C PHE A 418 -0.34 8.59 18.94
N ARG A 419 -0.63 8.65 17.66
CA ARG A 419 -1.59 9.60 17.10
C ARG A 419 -3.03 9.31 17.57
N LYS A 420 -3.42 8.05 17.70
CA LYS A 420 -4.71 7.66 18.30
C LYS A 420 -4.78 8.11 19.76
N THR A 421 -3.71 7.94 20.52
CA THR A 421 -3.62 8.38 21.92
C THR A 421 -3.79 9.88 22.03
N THR A 422 -3.07 10.68 21.21
CA THR A 422 -3.23 12.14 21.19
C THR A 422 -4.67 12.52 20.86
N ALA A 423 -5.29 11.90 19.86
CA ALA A 423 -6.68 12.15 19.49
C ALA A 423 -7.64 11.86 20.65
N THR A 424 -7.46 10.73 21.35
CA THR A 424 -8.30 10.31 22.47
C THR A 424 -8.11 11.24 23.69
N VAL A 425 -6.89 11.70 23.95
CA VAL A 425 -6.61 12.67 25.03
C VAL A 425 -7.33 13.99 24.75
N LEU A 426 -7.26 14.50 23.52
CA LEU A 426 -7.94 15.75 23.12
C LEU A 426 -9.48 15.60 23.17
N ASP A 427 -10.01 14.44 22.80
CA ASP A 427 -11.44 14.13 22.88
C ASP A 427 -11.94 14.08 24.33
N ASN A 428 -11.17 13.42 25.20
CA ASN A 428 -11.47 13.33 26.63
C ASN A 428 -11.37 14.71 27.34
N ASP A 429 -10.54 15.61 26.81
CA ASP A 429 -10.43 17.02 27.27
C ASP A 429 -11.57 17.92 26.72
N GLY A 430 -12.51 17.35 25.96
CA GLY A 430 -13.66 18.07 25.44
C GLY A 430 -13.45 18.85 24.15
N GLN A 431 -12.31 18.64 23.46
CA GLN A 431 -12.07 19.25 22.15
C GLN A 431 -13.05 18.73 21.11
N THR A 432 -13.55 19.61 20.25
CA THR A 432 -14.46 19.22 19.18
C THR A 432 -13.76 18.34 18.13
N ALA A 433 -14.51 17.48 17.47
CA ALA A 433 -13.99 16.65 16.38
C ALA A 433 -13.31 17.48 15.26
N ARG A 434 -13.76 18.74 15.06
CA ARG A 434 -13.14 19.67 14.12
C ARG A 434 -11.77 20.14 14.60
N GLN A 435 -11.67 20.56 15.85
CA GLN A 435 -10.39 20.98 16.47
C GLN A 435 -9.37 19.82 16.46
N ILE A 436 -9.81 18.61 16.78
CA ILE A 436 -8.97 17.40 16.72
C ILE A 436 -8.54 17.11 15.28
N ALA A 437 -9.44 17.25 14.31
CA ALA A 437 -9.10 17.04 12.89
C ALA A 437 -8.07 18.07 12.40
N ASP A 438 -8.21 19.34 12.78
CA ASP A 438 -7.29 20.42 12.43
C ASP A 438 -5.92 20.19 13.08
N HIS A 439 -5.88 19.86 14.37
CA HIS A 439 -4.64 19.52 15.09
C HIS A 439 -3.92 18.33 14.42
N LEU A 440 -4.64 17.29 14.07
CA LEU A 440 -4.09 16.13 13.41
C LEU A 440 -3.81 16.32 11.89
N GLY A 441 -4.25 17.41 11.28
CA GLY A 441 -4.10 17.67 9.83
C GLY A 441 -4.92 16.68 8.99
N GLN A 442 -6.20 16.53 9.30
CA GLN A 442 -7.14 15.70 8.55
C GLN A 442 -8.10 16.57 7.75
N ALA A 443 -8.21 16.32 6.45
CA ALA A 443 -9.07 17.10 5.57
C ALA A 443 -10.57 16.87 5.79
N ARG A 444 -10.95 15.74 6.43
CA ARG A 444 -12.34 15.37 6.70
C ARG A 444 -12.52 15.03 8.17
N VAL A 445 -13.48 15.68 8.81
CA VAL A 445 -13.83 15.42 10.22
C VAL A 445 -14.34 13.98 10.43
N SER A 446 -15.04 13.40 9.44
CA SER A 446 -15.48 12.00 9.51
C SER A 446 -14.31 11.02 9.72
N MET A 447 -13.11 11.30 9.18
CA MET A 447 -11.94 10.46 9.45
C MET A 447 -11.53 10.47 10.93
N THR A 448 -11.68 11.60 11.60
CA THR A 448 -11.46 11.70 13.05
C THR A 448 -12.49 10.88 13.79
N GLN A 449 -13.76 11.07 13.47
CA GLN A 449 -14.88 10.41 14.13
C GLN A 449 -14.87 8.89 13.91
N ASP A 450 -14.65 8.44 12.68
CA ASP A 450 -14.72 7.01 12.32
C ASP A 450 -13.48 6.20 12.75
N THR A 451 -12.32 6.86 12.90
CA THR A 451 -11.06 6.15 13.12
C THR A 451 -10.50 6.38 14.53
N TYR A 452 -10.73 7.55 15.11
CA TYR A 452 -10.04 7.96 16.33
C TYR A 452 -10.95 8.17 17.54
N LEU A 453 -12.24 8.54 17.35
CA LEU A 453 -13.15 8.76 18.47
C LEU A 453 -13.97 7.50 18.73
N ASP A 454 -14.05 7.11 20.00
CA ASP A 454 -14.88 5.98 20.43
C ASP A 454 -16.24 6.51 20.90
N ARG A 455 -17.29 6.33 20.09
CA ARG A 455 -18.64 6.88 20.32
C ARG A 455 -19.45 6.12 21.37
N LYS A 456 -18.84 5.23 22.15
CA LYS A 456 -19.58 4.36 23.07
C LYS A 456 -19.83 4.97 24.44
N SER A 457 -19.22 6.11 24.75
CA SER A 457 -19.44 6.75 26.03
C SER A 457 -20.56 7.80 25.94
N PRO A 458 -21.53 7.82 26.89
CA PRO A 458 -22.47 8.92 27.02
C PRO A 458 -21.72 10.25 27.11
N ASN A 459 -22.21 11.29 26.45
CA ASN A 459 -21.63 12.63 26.56
C ASN A 459 -22.23 13.35 27.78
N PRO A 460 -21.51 13.47 28.91
CA PRO A 460 -22.06 14.10 30.11
C PRO A 460 -22.42 15.56 29.89
N SER A 461 -21.68 16.28 29.04
CA SER A 461 -21.96 17.68 28.73
C SER A 461 -23.21 17.83 27.87
N ALA A 462 -23.53 16.86 27.00
CA ALA A 462 -24.79 16.88 26.26
C ALA A 462 -25.98 16.68 27.18
N THR A 463 -25.89 15.72 28.12
CA THR A 463 -26.92 15.52 29.14
C THR A 463 -27.13 16.77 29.98
N GLN A 464 -26.07 17.43 30.46
CA GLN A 464 -26.15 18.66 31.23
C GLN A 464 -26.69 19.83 30.41
N ALA A 465 -26.33 19.92 29.11
CA ALA A 465 -26.86 20.96 28.24
C ALA A 465 -28.35 20.78 27.99
N LEU A 466 -28.82 19.56 27.77
CA LEU A 466 -30.23 19.24 27.62
C LEU A 466 -31.02 19.49 28.92
N GLN A 467 -30.43 19.12 30.07
CA GLN A 467 -31.01 19.42 31.38
C GLN A 467 -31.24 20.93 31.52
N ARG A 468 -30.22 21.74 31.28
CA ARG A 468 -30.32 23.21 31.39
C ARG A 468 -31.27 23.84 30.38
N ALA A 469 -31.36 23.26 29.15
CA ALA A 469 -32.14 23.85 28.07
C ALA A 469 -33.65 23.53 28.22
N PHE A 470 -33.96 22.39 28.82
CA PHE A 470 -35.33 21.87 28.91
C PHE A 470 -35.71 21.52 30.35
N GLU A 471 -35.07 22.16 31.34
CA GLU A 471 -35.42 22.06 32.76
C GLU A 471 -36.83 22.67 32.92
N ASP A 472 -37.80 21.82 33.23
CA ASP A 472 -39.16 22.24 33.55
C ASP A 472 -39.29 22.27 35.07
N PRO A 473 -39.47 23.48 35.68
CA PRO A 473 -39.55 23.58 37.13
C PRO A 473 -40.78 22.91 37.74
N ASP A 474 -41.74 22.47 36.88
CA ASP A 474 -42.96 21.82 37.32
C ASP A 474 -42.96 20.29 37.14
N LEU A 475 -41.83 19.72 36.64
CA LEU A 475 -41.63 18.28 36.57
C LEU A 475 -40.82 17.79 37.81
N PRO A 476 -41.23 16.68 38.48
CA PRO A 476 -40.58 16.16 39.68
C PRO A 476 -39.16 15.63 39.43
#